data_9f5e606c143047e47d7d46494a38ba69
#
_entry.id   9f5e606c143047e47d7d46494a38ba69
#
_cell.length_a   1.000
_cell.length_b   1.000
_cell.length_c   1.000
_cell.angle_alpha   90.00
_cell.angle_beta   90.00
_cell.angle_gamma   90.00
#
_symmetry.space_group_name_H-M   'P 1'
#
loop_
_entity.id
_entity.type
_entity.pdbx_description
1 polymer ?
#
loop_
_entity_poly.entity_id
_entity_poly.type
_entity_poly.pdbx_seq_one_letter_code
_entity_poly.pdbx_strand_id
1 'polypeptide(L)'
;MSVHLLDVNVLVALFDPDHVHHEIAHDWFGDHRAEGWATSPTTENSFVRVLSNAAYNGTISRPEAIVERLLAFRESGHHCFWHDVASVVDITLFRPSYMRGRQVTDTYLLGVAVRMGGRLVTFDRSIAVSAVGGATRETLAVLGPAHAT
;
A
#
# COMPACT_ATOMS: atom_id res chain seq x y z
N MET A 1 2.42 -16.64 -9.11
CA MET A 1 1.72 -15.34 -9.05
C MET A 1 1.85 -14.79 -7.65
N SER A 2 2.08 -13.52 -7.54
CA SER A 2 2.31 -12.89 -6.23
C SER A 2 1.08 -12.13 -5.76
N VAL A 3 0.78 -12.21 -4.48
CA VAL A 3 -0.21 -11.36 -3.84
C VAL A 3 0.38 -9.96 -3.66
N HIS A 4 -0.41 -8.94 -3.91
CA HIS A 4 0.01 -7.55 -3.89
C HIS A 4 -0.55 -6.82 -2.67
N LEU A 5 0.33 -6.37 -1.77
CA LEU A 5 -0.05 -5.48 -0.67
C LEU A 5 -0.22 -4.08 -1.23
N LEU A 6 -1.40 -3.51 -1.07
CA LEU A 6 -1.69 -2.16 -1.57
C LEU A 6 -1.26 -1.12 -0.53
N ASP A 7 -0.33 -0.26 -0.94
CA ASP A 7 0.02 0.90 -0.13
C ASP A 7 -1.18 1.84 0.02
N VAL A 8 -1.17 2.65 1.06
CA VAL A 8 -2.26 3.58 1.36
C VAL A 8 -2.58 4.49 0.18
N ASN A 9 -1.55 5.00 -0.51
CA ASN A 9 -1.76 5.88 -1.66
C ASN A 9 -2.50 5.17 -2.81
N VAL A 10 -2.30 3.87 -2.99
CA VAL A 10 -3.02 3.09 -3.99
C VAL A 10 -4.47 2.85 -3.56
N LEU A 11 -4.70 2.50 -2.29
CA LEU A 11 -6.05 2.32 -1.76
C LEU A 11 -6.87 3.61 -1.87
N VAL A 12 -6.28 4.75 -1.49
CA VAL A 12 -6.94 6.05 -1.58
C VAL A 12 -7.28 6.38 -3.03
N ALA A 13 -6.36 6.16 -3.96
CA ALA A 13 -6.59 6.41 -5.38
C ALA A 13 -7.71 5.54 -5.95
N LEU A 14 -7.83 4.30 -5.49
CA LEU A 14 -8.92 3.41 -5.91
C LEU A 14 -10.30 3.90 -5.45
N PHE A 15 -10.38 4.48 -4.25
CA PHE A 15 -11.65 4.87 -3.64
C PHE A 15 -12.10 6.29 -4.00
N ASP A 16 -11.16 7.15 -4.41
CA ASP A 16 -11.44 8.56 -4.70
C ASP A 16 -11.43 8.80 -6.22
N PRO A 17 -12.61 8.95 -6.85
CA PRO A 17 -12.67 9.18 -8.31
C PRO A 17 -12.00 10.47 -8.76
N ASP A 18 -11.83 11.43 -7.86
CA ASP A 18 -11.19 12.72 -8.16
C ASP A 18 -9.67 12.68 -7.95
N HIS A 19 -9.13 11.56 -7.46
CA HIS A 19 -7.70 11.43 -7.26
C HIS A 19 -6.97 11.44 -8.61
N VAL A 20 -5.84 12.16 -8.66
CA VAL A 20 -5.06 12.32 -9.90
C VAL A 20 -4.63 10.97 -10.49
N HIS A 21 -4.44 9.95 -9.66
CA HIS A 21 -4.01 8.62 -10.08
C HIS A 21 -5.14 7.57 -10.04
N HIS A 22 -6.39 8.02 -9.96
CA HIS A 22 -7.54 7.10 -9.85
C HIS A 22 -7.58 6.09 -11.00
N GLU A 23 -7.46 6.56 -12.24
CA GLU A 23 -7.55 5.69 -13.42
C GLU A 23 -6.40 4.69 -13.47
N ILE A 24 -5.19 5.14 -13.17
CA ILE A 24 -4.00 4.26 -13.16
C ILE A 24 -4.18 3.15 -12.13
N ALA A 25 -4.62 3.51 -10.91
CA ALA A 25 -4.84 2.54 -9.84
C ALA A 25 -5.95 1.56 -10.22
N HIS A 26 -7.05 2.07 -10.78
CA HIS A 26 -8.20 1.27 -11.15
C HIS A 26 -7.86 0.29 -12.27
N ASP A 27 -7.15 0.73 -13.29
CA ASP A 27 -6.74 -0.13 -14.41
C ASP A 27 -5.78 -1.22 -13.93
N TRP A 28 -4.79 -0.84 -13.13
CA TRP A 28 -3.85 -1.81 -12.57
C TRP A 28 -4.59 -2.86 -11.72
N PHE A 29 -5.50 -2.40 -10.87
CA PHE A 29 -6.25 -3.30 -9.99
C PHE A 29 -7.13 -4.26 -10.78
N GLY A 30 -7.79 -3.77 -11.82
CA GLY A 30 -8.59 -4.60 -12.71
C GLY A 30 -7.77 -5.72 -13.35
N ASP A 31 -6.54 -5.42 -13.75
CA ASP A 31 -5.65 -6.38 -14.40
C ASP A 31 -5.03 -7.39 -13.43
N HIS A 32 -4.86 -7.03 -12.15
CA HIS A 32 -4.05 -7.83 -11.22
C HIS A 32 -4.83 -8.40 -10.03
N ARG A 33 -6.07 -7.97 -9.79
CA ARG A 33 -6.81 -8.39 -8.60
C ARG A 33 -6.97 -9.91 -8.48
N ALA A 34 -7.10 -10.60 -9.59
CA ALA A 34 -7.29 -12.05 -9.59
C ALA A 34 -6.06 -12.82 -9.06
N GLU A 35 -4.90 -12.19 -9.08
CA GLU A 35 -3.68 -12.77 -8.48
C GLU A 35 -3.71 -12.73 -6.95
N GLY A 36 -4.61 -11.96 -6.38
CA GLY A 36 -4.71 -11.70 -4.95
C GLY A 36 -4.17 -10.32 -4.57
N TRP A 37 -4.87 -9.65 -3.69
CA TRP A 37 -4.46 -8.36 -3.16
C TRP A 37 -4.64 -8.35 -1.66
N ALA A 38 -3.82 -7.61 -0.98
CA ALA A 38 -3.76 -7.65 0.48
C ALA A 38 -3.88 -6.26 1.09
N THR A 39 -4.41 -6.23 2.29
CA THR A 39 -4.30 -5.12 3.23
C THR A 39 -3.69 -5.63 4.53
N SER A 40 -3.20 -4.70 5.35
CA SER A 40 -2.69 -4.99 6.69
C SER A 40 -3.34 -4.03 7.69
N PRO A 41 -3.20 -4.25 8.99
CA PRO A 41 -3.67 -3.28 9.98
C PRO A 41 -3.12 -1.87 9.71
N THR A 42 -1.85 -1.76 9.35
CA THR A 42 -1.23 -0.46 9.06
C THR A 42 -1.88 0.23 7.86
N THR A 43 -2.08 -0.47 6.76
CA THR A 43 -2.68 0.14 5.56
C THR A 43 -4.15 0.48 5.77
N GLU A 44 -4.90 -0.37 6.45
CA GLU A 44 -6.32 -0.12 6.74
C GLU A 44 -6.51 1.08 7.67
N ASN A 45 -5.75 1.14 8.75
CA ASN A 45 -5.83 2.26 9.68
C ASN A 45 -5.48 3.59 9.01
N SER A 46 -4.42 3.60 8.23
CA SER A 46 -3.99 4.80 7.51
C SER A 46 -5.00 5.22 6.44
N PHE A 47 -5.58 4.26 5.74
CA PHE A 47 -6.62 4.52 4.75
C PHE A 47 -7.84 5.22 5.36
N VAL A 48 -8.35 4.68 6.47
CA VAL A 48 -9.50 5.28 7.16
C VAL A 48 -9.15 6.68 7.67
N ARG A 49 -7.96 6.84 8.24
CA ARG A 49 -7.50 8.14 8.75
C ARG A 49 -7.40 9.19 7.64
N VAL A 50 -6.83 8.84 6.50
CA VAL A 50 -6.67 9.78 5.37
C VAL A 50 -8.02 10.19 4.82
N LEU A 51 -8.90 9.25 4.51
CA LEU A 51 -10.19 9.57 3.88
C LEU A 51 -11.18 10.24 4.82
N SER A 52 -11.04 10.06 6.13
CA SER A 52 -11.87 10.75 7.10
C SER A 52 -11.31 12.10 7.56
N ASN A 53 -10.14 12.50 7.04
CA ASN A 53 -9.55 13.79 7.34
C ASN A 53 -10.15 14.88 6.43
N ALA A 54 -10.80 15.88 7.03
CA ALA A 54 -11.43 16.99 6.30
C ALA A 54 -10.42 17.76 5.44
N ALA A 55 -9.14 17.81 5.84
CA ALA A 55 -8.09 18.50 5.07
C ALA A 55 -7.76 17.80 3.76
N TYR A 56 -8.11 16.51 3.61
CA TYR A 56 -7.82 15.76 2.40
C TYR A 56 -8.68 16.22 1.21
N ASN A 57 -10.01 16.36 1.42
CA ASN A 57 -10.94 16.61 0.32
C ASN A 57 -11.96 17.71 0.59
N GLY A 58 -11.79 18.46 1.69
CA GLY A 58 -12.71 19.55 2.05
C GLY A 58 -14.09 19.08 2.53
N THR A 59 -14.36 17.79 2.53
CA THR A 59 -15.59 17.19 3.07
C THR A 59 -15.27 16.30 4.25
N ILE A 60 -16.13 16.31 5.25
CA ILE A 60 -15.98 15.44 6.41
C ILE A 60 -16.68 14.12 6.08
N SER A 61 -15.89 13.07 5.91
CA SER A 61 -16.39 11.70 5.81
C SER A 61 -16.22 11.03 7.16
N ARG A 62 -17.27 10.39 7.65
CA ARG A 62 -17.21 9.74 8.96
C ARG A 62 -16.40 8.46 8.85
N PRO A 63 -15.52 8.16 9.81
CA PRO A 63 -14.74 6.93 9.79
C PRO A 63 -15.60 5.67 9.60
N GLU A 64 -16.77 5.61 10.23
CA GLU A 64 -17.67 4.47 10.09
C GLU A 64 -18.08 4.21 8.64
N ALA A 65 -18.35 5.27 7.87
CA ALA A 65 -18.72 5.15 6.46
C ALA A 65 -17.52 4.63 5.62
N ILE A 66 -16.33 5.08 5.93
CA ILE A 66 -15.12 4.61 5.24
C ILE A 66 -14.84 3.14 5.59
N VAL A 67 -14.99 2.75 6.85
CA VAL A 67 -14.83 1.36 7.28
C VAL A 67 -15.83 0.45 6.56
N GLU A 68 -17.09 0.86 6.44
CA GLU A 68 -18.09 0.07 5.71
C GLU A 68 -17.73 -0.13 4.24
N ARG A 69 -17.22 0.92 3.58
CA ARG A 69 -16.78 0.82 2.19
C ARG A 69 -15.57 -0.10 2.05
N LEU A 70 -14.63 -0.03 2.98
CA LEU A 70 -13.45 -0.91 2.96
C LEU A 70 -13.88 -2.37 3.16
N LEU A 71 -14.78 -2.64 4.08
CA LEU A 71 -15.31 -3.99 4.30
C LEU A 71 -15.95 -4.55 3.03
N ALA A 72 -16.81 -3.76 2.38
CA ALA A 72 -17.45 -4.17 1.15
C ALA A 72 -16.42 -4.45 0.04
N PHE A 73 -15.37 -3.65 -0.02
CA PHE A 73 -14.29 -3.83 -0.99
C PHE A 73 -13.53 -5.14 -0.74
N ARG A 74 -13.20 -5.42 0.52
CA ARG A 74 -12.56 -6.69 0.90
C ARG A 74 -13.41 -7.89 0.52
N GLU A 75 -14.71 -7.80 0.66
CA GLU A 75 -15.66 -8.87 0.33
C GLU A 75 -15.88 -9.00 -1.18
N SER A 76 -15.38 -8.09 -1.99
CA SER A 76 -15.54 -8.13 -3.44
C SER A 76 -14.72 -9.23 -4.13
N GLY A 77 -13.82 -9.88 -3.41
CA GLY A 77 -13.08 -11.05 -3.86
C GLY A 77 -11.59 -10.87 -3.97
N HIS A 78 -10.88 -11.98 -3.84
CA HIS A 78 -9.42 -12.09 -3.97
C HIS A 78 -8.63 -11.35 -2.89
N HIS A 79 -9.27 -10.91 -1.81
CA HIS A 79 -8.61 -10.20 -0.71
C HIS A 79 -7.93 -11.17 0.26
N CYS A 80 -6.72 -10.81 0.68
CA CYS A 80 -5.98 -11.45 1.77
C CYS A 80 -5.72 -10.41 2.85
N PHE A 81 -5.99 -10.74 4.10
CA PHE A 81 -5.60 -9.89 5.22
C PHE A 81 -4.25 -10.35 5.75
N TRP A 82 -3.25 -9.49 5.67
CA TRP A 82 -1.91 -9.77 6.18
C TRP A 82 -1.73 -9.10 7.53
N HIS A 83 -1.48 -9.91 8.56
CA HIS A 83 -1.13 -9.38 9.87
C HIS A 83 0.21 -8.65 9.81
N ASP A 84 0.45 -7.77 10.78
CA ASP A 84 1.76 -7.15 10.92
C ASP A 84 2.75 -8.22 11.42
N VAL A 85 3.60 -8.71 10.51
CA VAL A 85 4.51 -9.84 10.74
C VAL A 85 5.96 -9.42 10.87
N ALA A 86 6.21 -8.12 10.97
CA ALA A 86 7.56 -7.57 11.00
C ALA A 86 7.67 -6.50 12.08
N SER A 87 8.89 -6.25 12.51
CA SER A 87 9.22 -5.16 13.41
C SER A 87 10.37 -4.36 12.85
N VAL A 88 10.30 -3.04 12.94
CA VAL A 88 11.38 -2.16 12.45
C VAL A 88 12.69 -2.34 13.21
N VAL A 89 12.64 -2.93 14.39
CA VAL A 89 13.86 -3.24 15.16
C VAL A 89 14.47 -4.59 14.80
N ASP A 90 13.85 -5.32 13.88
CA ASP A 90 14.41 -6.57 13.38
C ASP A 90 15.51 -6.28 12.34
N ILE A 91 16.75 -6.28 12.79
CA ILE A 91 17.91 -5.97 11.95
C ILE A 91 18.26 -7.08 10.96
N THR A 92 17.63 -8.26 11.07
CA THR A 92 17.76 -9.30 10.06
C THR A 92 16.91 -9.01 8.83
N LEU A 93 15.88 -8.18 8.98
CA LEU A 93 15.00 -7.79 7.89
C LEU A 93 15.26 -6.36 7.41
N PHE A 94 15.41 -5.41 8.35
CA PHE A 94 15.56 -4.00 8.04
C PHE A 94 17.01 -3.52 8.25
N ARG A 95 17.42 -2.57 7.39
CA ARG A 95 18.70 -1.87 7.48
C ARG A 95 18.43 -0.41 7.78
N PRO A 96 18.37 -0.02 9.07
CA PRO A 96 17.93 1.34 9.45
C PRO A 96 18.78 2.46 8.86
N SER A 97 20.05 2.22 8.58
CA SER A 97 20.93 3.22 7.97
C SER A 97 20.50 3.65 6.58
N TYR A 98 19.68 2.86 5.90
CA TYR A 98 19.14 3.19 4.58
C TYR A 98 17.71 3.73 4.64
N MET A 99 17.09 3.75 5.83
CA MET A 99 15.75 4.30 6.00
C MET A 99 15.77 5.81 6.02
N ARG A 100 14.73 6.40 5.43
CA ARG A 100 14.47 7.84 5.53
C ARG A 100 13.25 8.05 6.39
N GLY A 101 13.27 9.06 7.29
CA GLY A 101 12.21 9.28 8.27
C GLY A 101 10.81 9.37 7.67
N ARG A 102 10.68 10.01 6.52
CA ARG A 102 9.40 10.13 5.81
C ARG A 102 8.87 8.80 5.28
N GLN A 103 9.73 7.80 5.15
CA GLN A 103 9.43 6.55 4.46
C GLN A 103 9.50 5.34 5.38
N VAL A 104 9.53 5.56 6.67
CA VAL A 104 9.62 4.44 7.64
C VAL A 104 8.44 3.49 7.46
N THR A 105 7.22 4.02 7.35
CA THR A 105 6.03 3.19 7.17
C THR A 105 6.06 2.44 5.84
N ASP A 106 6.44 3.10 4.76
CA ASP A 106 6.49 2.47 3.44
C ASP A 106 7.57 1.39 3.38
N THR A 107 8.72 1.66 4.00
CA THR A 107 9.80 0.67 4.13
C THR A 107 9.34 -0.52 4.96
N TYR A 108 8.61 -0.27 6.05
CA TYR A 108 8.01 -1.32 6.86
C TYR A 108 7.07 -2.20 6.02
N LEU A 109 6.20 -1.59 5.23
CA LEU A 109 5.28 -2.33 4.36
C LEU A 109 6.02 -3.18 3.33
N LEU A 110 7.12 -2.68 2.79
CA LEU A 110 7.98 -3.49 1.90
C LEU A 110 8.52 -4.71 2.64
N GLY A 111 8.92 -4.54 3.90
CA GLY A 111 9.35 -5.65 4.75
C GLY A 111 8.25 -6.69 4.97
N VAL A 112 7.02 -6.25 5.20
CA VAL A 112 5.86 -7.14 5.32
C VAL A 112 5.67 -7.93 4.01
N ALA A 113 5.76 -7.27 2.88
CA ALA A 113 5.64 -7.94 1.58
C ALA A 113 6.72 -9.00 1.38
N VAL A 114 7.96 -8.71 1.76
CA VAL A 114 9.06 -9.71 1.71
C VAL A 114 8.73 -10.91 2.58
N ARG A 115 8.31 -10.68 3.83
CA ARG A 115 7.95 -11.76 4.78
C ARG A 115 6.81 -12.61 4.27
N MET A 116 5.85 -12.02 3.59
CA MET A 116 4.70 -12.74 3.07
C MET A 116 4.93 -13.34 1.68
N GLY A 117 6.12 -13.17 1.11
CA GLY A 117 6.42 -13.68 -0.21
C GLY A 117 5.65 -13.01 -1.34
N GLY A 118 5.19 -11.78 -1.12
CA GLY A 118 4.41 -11.01 -2.08
C GLY A 118 5.12 -9.75 -2.56
N ARG A 119 4.33 -8.77 -2.98
CA ARG A 119 4.83 -7.51 -3.52
C ARG A 119 4.13 -6.34 -2.85
N LEU A 120 4.82 -5.21 -2.72
CA LEU A 120 4.22 -3.94 -2.33
C LEU A 120 3.91 -3.14 -3.59
N VAL A 121 2.69 -2.65 -3.72
CA VAL A 121 2.27 -1.78 -4.82
C VAL A 121 2.08 -0.38 -4.29
N THR A 122 2.72 0.58 -4.92
CA THR A 122 2.77 1.97 -4.44
C THR A 122 2.93 2.94 -5.60
N PHE A 123 2.61 4.22 -5.36
CA PHE A 123 2.96 5.31 -6.27
C PHE A 123 4.30 5.97 -5.89
N ASP A 124 4.88 5.63 -4.74
CA ASP A 124 6.10 6.26 -4.26
C ASP A 124 7.34 5.61 -4.88
N ARG A 125 8.06 6.38 -5.70
CA ARG A 125 9.28 5.92 -6.37
C ARG A 125 10.52 5.97 -5.50
N SER A 126 10.42 6.60 -4.33
CA SER A 126 11.58 6.89 -3.49
C SER A 126 11.82 5.86 -2.39
N ILE A 127 11.01 4.80 -2.31
CA ILE A 127 11.20 3.74 -1.32
C ILE A 127 12.51 3.01 -1.61
N ALA A 128 13.37 2.97 -0.60
CA ALA A 128 14.69 2.35 -0.74
C ALA A 128 14.59 0.83 -0.57
N VAL A 129 14.67 0.10 -1.67
CA VAL A 129 14.71 -1.36 -1.68
C VAL A 129 15.89 -1.88 -0.84
N SER A 130 17.01 -1.15 -0.83
CA SER A 130 18.20 -1.49 -0.05
C SER A 130 17.98 -1.48 1.47
N ALA A 131 16.93 -0.82 1.95
CA ALA A 131 16.60 -0.78 3.38
C ALA A 131 15.94 -2.07 3.88
N VAL A 132 15.58 -2.99 2.99
CA VAL A 132 14.91 -4.24 3.36
C VAL A 132 15.68 -5.43 2.81
N GLY A 133 16.14 -6.30 3.70
CA GLY A 133 16.80 -7.54 3.32
C GLY A 133 15.86 -8.47 2.56
N GLY A 134 16.32 -9.01 1.44
CA GLY A 134 15.51 -9.89 0.59
C GLY A 134 14.61 -9.16 -0.39
N ALA A 135 14.46 -7.83 -0.29
CA ALA A 135 13.71 -7.07 -1.26
C ALA A 135 14.50 -6.92 -2.56
N THR A 136 13.80 -7.02 -3.67
CA THR A 136 14.35 -6.81 -5.02
C THR A 136 13.44 -5.83 -5.75
N ARG A 137 13.81 -5.46 -6.97
CA ARG A 137 12.94 -4.64 -7.82
C ARG A 137 11.58 -5.30 -8.06
N GLU A 138 11.52 -6.62 -8.03
CA GLU A 138 10.29 -7.36 -8.23
C GLU A 138 9.39 -7.33 -7.00
N THR A 139 9.93 -7.09 -5.81
CA THR A 139 9.14 -6.98 -4.59
C THR A 139 8.36 -5.65 -4.53
N LEU A 140 8.81 -4.65 -5.27
CA LEU A 140 8.21 -3.31 -5.28
C LEU A 140 7.66 -3.01 -6.68
N ALA A 141 6.33 -2.87 -6.76
CA ALA A 141 5.66 -2.45 -8.00
C ALA A 141 5.27 -0.98 -7.86
N VAL A 142 5.95 -0.12 -8.61
CA VAL A 142 5.66 1.33 -8.60
C VAL A 142 4.75 1.66 -9.77
N LEU A 143 3.58 2.20 -9.47
CA LEU A 143 2.59 2.61 -10.47
C LEU A 143 2.83 4.05 -10.91
N GLY A 144 2.26 4.40 -12.04
CA GLY A 144 2.31 5.73 -12.59
C GLY A 144 3.04 5.80 -13.91
N PRO A 145 2.96 6.93 -14.61
CA PRO A 145 3.65 7.08 -15.89
C PRO A 145 5.16 7.00 -15.67
N ALA A 146 5.83 6.36 -16.63
CA ALA A 146 7.29 6.41 -16.66
C ALA A 146 7.70 7.88 -16.75
N HIS A 147 8.55 8.33 -15.80
CA HIS A 147 9.11 9.66 -15.92
C HIS A 147 10.04 9.70 -17.13
N ALA A 148 9.72 10.57 -18.05
CA ALA A 148 10.74 11.03 -18.95
C ALA A 148 11.81 11.70 -18.10
N THR A 149 12.93 11.05 -17.93
CA THR A 149 14.10 11.67 -17.32
C THR A 149 14.75 12.60 -18.29
#